data_37ac9fa3bc07bbb993b527999295facc
#
_entry.id   37ac9fa3bc07bbb993b527999295facc
#
_cell.length_a   1.000
_cell.length_b   1.000
_cell.length_c   1.000
_cell.angle_alpha   90.00
_cell.angle_beta   90.00
_cell.angle_gamma   90.00
#
_symmetry.space_group_name_H-M   'P 1'
#
loop_
_entity.id
_entity.type
_entity.pdbx_description
1 polymer ?
#
loop_
_entity_poly.entity_id
_entity_poly.type
_entity_poly.pdbx_seq_one_letter_code
_entity_poly.pdbx_strand_id
1 'polypeptide(L)'
;MRAAFGALLALSLSFTSANAADLLDQDFRRLAGDEVVNLGKAYSGKVVLVVNTASKCGNTPQYEGLEKLYQEYEDAGLVVLGFPSNDFMGQEPGTEAEIQEFCRLTYSVKFPMFEKVSVKKGNAHTFYDQLAA
;
A
#
# COMPACT_ATOMS: atom_id res chain seq x y z
N MET A 1 -34.70 -32.50 -47.82
CA MET A 1 -33.37 -32.00 -47.32
C MET A 1 -33.62 -30.99 -46.20
N ARG A 2 -33.37 -31.38 -44.96
CA ARG A 2 -33.51 -30.48 -43.78
C ARG A 2 -32.11 -30.14 -43.28
N ALA A 3 -31.73 -28.88 -43.42
CA ALA A 3 -30.46 -28.36 -42.86
C ALA A 3 -30.69 -27.98 -41.39
N ALA A 4 -30.00 -28.62 -40.48
CA ALA A 4 -29.99 -28.29 -39.07
C ALA A 4 -28.88 -27.20 -38.83
N PHE A 5 -29.34 -26.00 -38.45
CA PHE A 5 -28.47 -24.93 -37.97
C PHE A 5 -28.17 -25.18 -36.50
N GLY A 6 -26.93 -25.60 -36.22
CA GLY A 6 -26.43 -25.68 -34.85
C GLY A 6 -26.02 -24.28 -34.35
N ALA A 7 -26.74 -23.78 -33.35
CA ALA A 7 -26.35 -22.55 -32.65
C ALA A 7 -25.19 -22.84 -31.72
N LEU A 8 -23.98 -22.30 -32.01
CA LEU A 8 -22.87 -22.25 -31.09
C LEU A 8 -23.17 -21.18 -30.04
N LEU A 9 -23.40 -21.61 -28.80
CA LEU A 9 -23.53 -20.74 -27.64
C LEU A 9 -22.10 -20.38 -27.20
N ALA A 10 -21.63 -19.19 -27.55
CA ALA A 10 -20.36 -18.66 -27.06
C ALA A 10 -20.52 -18.21 -25.61
N LEU A 11 -19.98 -18.99 -24.67
CA LEU A 11 -19.92 -18.66 -23.28
C LEU A 11 -18.79 -17.61 -23.07
N SER A 12 -19.16 -16.33 -23.00
CA SER A 12 -18.22 -15.25 -22.67
C SER A 12 -17.91 -15.30 -21.18
N LEU A 13 -16.73 -15.81 -20.82
CA LEU A 13 -16.18 -15.63 -19.48
C LEU A 13 -15.80 -14.16 -19.30
N SER A 14 -16.61 -13.42 -18.58
CA SER A 14 -16.27 -12.08 -18.13
C SER A 14 -15.29 -12.21 -16.97
N PHE A 15 -14.00 -12.04 -17.23
CA PHE A 15 -13.02 -11.84 -16.17
C PHE A 15 -13.23 -10.43 -15.61
N THR A 16 -13.80 -10.33 -14.42
CA THR A 16 -13.76 -9.10 -13.64
C THR A 16 -12.33 -8.94 -13.11
N SER A 17 -11.50 -8.24 -13.87
CA SER A 17 -10.22 -7.75 -13.33
C SER A 17 -10.54 -6.78 -12.20
N ALA A 18 -10.16 -7.11 -10.96
CA ALA A 18 -10.14 -6.14 -9.89
C ALA A 18 -9.30 -4.95 -10.36
N ASN A 19 -9.93 -3.79 -10.49
CA ASN A 19 -9.25 -2.61 -11.03
C ASN A 19 -8.35 -2.05 -9.92
N ALA A 20 -7.07 -1.88 -10.18
CA ALA A 20 -6.14 -1.27 -9.22
C ALA A 20 -6.62 0.12 -8.75
N ALA A 21 -7.40 0.83 -9.55
CA ALA A 21 -8.04 2.08 -9.18
C ALA A 21 -9.04 1.91 -8.02
N ASP A 22 -9.80 0.80 -7.99
CA ASP A 22 -10.76 0.54 -6.91
C ASP A 22 -10.04 0.16 -5.62
N LEU A 23 -8.92 -0.58 -5.72
CA LEU A 23 -8.09 -0.95 -4.56
C LEU A 23 -7.47 0.28 -3.89
N LEU A 24 -7.04 1.26 -4.67
CA LEU A 24 -6.42 2.49 -4.16
C LEU A 24 -7.43 3.58 -3.78
N ASP A 25 -8.75 3.39 -3.99
CA ASP A 25 -9.75 4.38 -3.54
C ASP A 25 -9.95 4.30 -2.03
N GLN A 26 -8.90 4.64 -1.31
CA GLN A 26 -8.78 4.62 0.14
C GLN A 26 -8.19 5.93 0.63
N ASP A 27 -8.72 6.43 1.72
CA ASP A 27 -8.26 7.64 2.38
C ASP A 27 -7.38 7.30 3.58
N PHE A 28 -6.19 7.90 3.65
CA PHE A 28 -5.29 7.78 4.79
C PHE A 28 -4.76 9.14 5.22
N ARG A 29 -4.63 9.32 6.51
CA ARG A 29 -4.00 10.50 7.08
C ARG A 29 -2.46 10.36 6.99
N ARG A 30 -1.77 11.47 6.73
CA ARG A 30 -0.31 11.51 6.78
C ARG A 30 0.19 11.20 8.19
N LEU A 31 1.35 10.52 8.28
CA LEU A 31 1.99 10.23 9.55
C LEU A 31 2.24 11.52 10.33
N ALA A 32 1.79 11.54 11.58
CA ALA A 32 1.93 12.67 12.51
C ALA A 32 1.40 14.02 11.96
N GLY A 33 0.46 14.00 11.02
CA GLY A 33 -0.18 15.20 10.46
C GLY A 33 -1.68 15.06 10.36
N ASP A 34 -2.35 16.10 9.89
CA ASP A 34 -3.82 16.13 9.73
C ASP A 34 -4.26 15.99 8.26
N GLU A 35 -3.32 16.03 7.32
CA GLU A 35 -3.63 15.89 5.88
C GLU A 35 -4.15 14.48 5.58
N VAL A 36 -5.34 14.42 5.01
CA VAL A 36 -5.95 13.18 4.49
C VAL A 36 -5.69 13.08 2.99
N VAL A 37 -5.16 11.94 2.56
CA VAL A 37 -4.79 11.66 1.17
C VAL A 37 -5.58 10.48 0.65
N ASN A 38 -6.32 10.67 -0.44
CA ASN A 38 -6.88 9.56 -1.20
C ASN A 38 -5.78 8.97 -2.10
N LEU A 39 -5.44 7.70 -1.86
CA LEU A 39 -4.31 7.06 -2.55
C LEU A 39 -4.52 6.98 -4.07
N GLY A 40 -5.75 6.68 -4.51
CA GLY A 40 -6.08 6.58 -5.93
C GLY A 40 -5.93 7.91 -6.67
N LYS A 41 -6.33 9.01 -6.04
CA LYS A 41 -6.20 10.35 -6.61
C LYS A 41 -4.75 10.84 -6.61
N ALA A 42 -4.04 10.61 -5.49
CA ALA A 42 -2.68 11.11 -5.33
C ALA A 42 -1.65 10.35 -6.16
N TYR A 43 -1.86 9.03 -6.37
CA TYR A 43 -0.88 8.14 -6.99
C TYR A 43 -1.41 7.46 -8.25
N SER A 44 -2.41 8.05 -8.92
CA SER A 44 -2.93 7.58 -10.20
C SER A 44 -1.82 7.45 -11.24
N GLY A 45 -1.80 6.32 -11.96
CA GLY A 45 -0.81 6.07 -13.02
C GLY A 45 0.60 5.72 -12.52
N LYS A 46 0.81 5.62 -11.20
CA LYS A 46 2.09 5.23 -10.61
C LYS A 46 2.16 3.73 -10.31
N VAL A 47 3.38 3.20 -10.26
CA VAL A 47 3.65 1.92 -9.64
C VAL A 47 3.74 2.12 -8.13
N VAL A 48 2.87 1.47 -7.37
CA VAL A 48 2.74 1.68 -5.92
C VAL A 48 3.30 0.48 -5.18
N LEU A 49 4.32 0.71 -4.34
CA LEU A 49 4.86 -0.26 -3.41
C LEU A 49 4.33 0.04 -2.00
N VAL A 50 3.46 -0.82 -1.49
CA VAL A 50 2.89 -0.71 -0.14
C VAL A 50 3.75 -1.50 0.84
N VAL A 51 4.20 -0.86 1.92
CA VAL A 51 5.11 -1.46 2.88
C VAL A 51 4.60 -1.27 4.31
N ASN A 52 4.47 -2.36 5.06
CA ASN A 52 4.30 -2.29 6.52
C ASN A 52 5.64 -1.97 7.15
N THR A 53 5.67 -1.02 8.06
CA THR A 53 6.91 -0.56 8.68
C THR A 53 6.90 -0.70 10.20
N ALA A 54 8.09 -0.82 10.78
CA ALA A 54 8.30 -0.82 12.23
C ALA A 54 9.69 -0.29 12.57
N SER A 55 9.80 0.41 13.71
CA SER A 55 11.04 1.04 14.17
C SER A 55 11.95 0.10 14.99
N LYS A 56 11.40 -1.01 15.51
CA LYS A 56 12.11 -1.95 16.42
C LYS A 56 12.06 -3.39 15.89
N CYS A 57 12.39 -3.57 14.62
CA CYS A 57 12.34 -4.86 13.92
C CYS A 57 13.73 -5.21 13.36
N GLY A 58 14.04 -6.49 13.23
CA GLY A 58 15.25 -6.94 12.52
C GLY A 58 15.29 -6.49 11.06
N ASN A 59 14.15 -6.22 10.46
CA ASN A 59 14.02 -5.71 9.08
C ASN A 59 14.03 -4.17 9.00
N THR A 60 14.07 -3.43 10.10
CA THR A 60 14.08 -1.96 10.11
C THR A 60 15.18 -1.36 9.21
N PRO A 61 16.40 -1.94 9.08
CA PRO A 61 17.40 -1.44 8.15
C PRO A 61 16.98 -1.42 6.67
N GLN A 62 15.91 -2.14 6.30
CA GLN A 62 15.36 -2.09 4.93
C GLN A 62 14.83 -0.71 4.54
N TYR A 63 14.57 0.19 5.49
CA TYR A 63 14.26 1.60 5.20
C TYR A 63 15.29 2.26 4.27
N GLU A 64 16.57 1.94 4.45
CA GLU A 64 17.64 2.48 3.60
C GLU A 64 17.47 2.05 2.13
N GLY A 65 17.21 0.76 1.89
CA GLY A 65 16.97 0.23 0.55
C GLY A 65 15.68 0.77 -0.08
N LEU A 66 14.61 0.91 0.72
CA LEU A 66 13.34 1.46 0.25
C LEU A 66 13.47 2.95 -0.12
N GLU A 67 14.17 3.74 0.69
CA GLU A 67 14.42 5.15 0.39
C GLU A 67 15.28 5.31 -0.86
N LYS A 68 16.33 4.50 -1.01
CA LYS A 68 17.17 4.48 -2.21
C LYS A 68 16.34 4.14 -3.46
N LEU A 69 15.51 3.11 -3.39
CA LEU A 69 14.62 2.69 -4.47
C LEU A 69 13.65 3.82 -4.85
N TYR A 70 13.07 4.47 -3.86
CA TYR A 70 12.16 5.60 -4.07
C TYR A 70 12.86 6.74 -4.78
N GLN A 71 14.03 7.19 -4.29
CA GLN A 71 14.79 8.28 -4.91
C GLN A 71 15.23 7.97 -6.34
N GLU A 72 15.57 6.72 -6.63
CA GLU A 72 16.03 6.30 -7.95
C GLU A 72 14.90 6.27 -8.99
N TYR A 73 13.67 5.91 -8.58
CA TYR A 73 12.58 5.65 -9.51
C TYR A 73 11.35 6.55 -9.34
N GLU A 74 11.35 7.53 -8.43
CA GLU A 74 10.18 8.42 -8.24
C GLU A 74 9.84 9.21 -9.51
N ASP A 75 10.85 9.71 -10.23
CA ASP A 75 10.67 10.41 -11.49
C ASP A 75 10.21 9.48 -12.62
N ALA A 76 10.51 8.20 -12.54
CA ALA A 76 10.05 7.16 -13.46
C ALA A 76 8.63 6.64 -13.12
N GLY A 77 8.02 7.13 -12.04
CA GLY A 77 6.63 6.84 -11.67
C GLY A 77 6.47 5.79 -10.56
N LEU A 78 7.53 5.41 -9.83
CA LEU A 78 7.41 4.60 -8.62
C LEU A 78 7.04 5.48 -7.41
N VAL A 79 6.18 4.97 -6.55
CA VAL A 79 5.98 5.51 -5.20
C VAL A 79 6.04 4.39 -4.17
N VAL A 80 6.70 4.64 -3.05
CA VAL A 80 6.72 3.79 -1.87
C VAL A 80 5.80 4.42 -0.84
N LEU A 81 4.84 3.64 -0.31
CA LEU A 81 3.89 4.08 0.72
C LEU A 81 4.16 3.28 1.99
N GLY A 82 4.61 3.93 3.05
CA GLY A 82 4.91 3.30 4.33
C GLY A 82 3.74 3.42 5.31
N PHE A 83 3.36 2.28 5.91
CA PHE A 83 2.30 2.18 6.90
C PHE A 83 2.84 1.53 8.18
N PRO A 84 3.12 2.30 9.24
CA PRO A 84 3.57 1.74 10.50
C PRO A 84 2.51 0.83 11.13
N SER A 85 2.94 -0.32 11.63
CA SER A 85 2.05 -1.26 12.33
C SER A 85 2.71 -1.88 13.55
N ASN A 86 1.99 -1.85 14.68
CA ASN A 86 2.42 -2.48 15.92
C ASN A 86 1.96 -3.93 16.06
N ASP A 87 1.37 -4.51 15.02
CA ASP A 87 0.74 -5.83 15.08
C ASP A 87 1.74 -6.99 15.14
N PHE A 88 3.00 -6.75 14.77
CA PHE A 88 4.05 -7.76 14.79
C PHE A 88 4.92 -7.61 16.03
N MET A 89 4.63 -8.39 17.06
CA MET A 89 5.37 -8.46 18.34
C MET A 89 5.58 -7.10 19.03
N GLY A 90 4.68 -6.12 18.79
CA GLY A 90 4.80 -4.79 19.38
C GLY A 90 6.05 -4.03 18.93
N GLN A 91 6.50 -4.21 17.68
CA GLN A 91 7.74 -3.63 17.16
C GLN A 91 7.59 -2.18 16.68
N GLU A 92 6.39 -1.60 16.74
CA GLU A 92 6.12 -0.18 16.47
C GLU A 92 5.31 0.46 17.61
N PRO A 93 5.85 0.50 18.85
CA PRO A 93 5.10 0.97 20.01
C PRO A 93 5.00 2.50 20.12
N GLY A 94 5.82 3.24 19.37
CA GLY A 94 5.91 4.70 19.45
C GLY A 94 4.64 5.41 18.98
N THR A 95 4.54 6.69 19.36
CA THR A 95 3.59 7.62 18.77
C THR A 95 3.96 7.91 17.31
N GLU A 96 3.02 8.40 16.53
CA GLU A 96 3.31 8.76 15.14
C GLU A 96 4.39 9.83 15.01
N ALA A 97 4.44 10.78 15.95
CA ALA A 97 5.50 11.81 15.98
C ALA A 97 6.88 11.19 16.21
N GLU A 98 7.01 10.24 17.15
CA GLU A 98 8.26 9.52 17.40
C GLU A 98 8.68 8.67 16.19
N ILE A 99 7.74 8.02 15.53
CA ILE A 99 8.00 7.23 14.31
C ILE A 99 8.49 8.14 13.20
N GLN A 100 7.83 9.28 12.96
CA GLN A 100 8.23 10.24 11.95
C GLN A 100 9.65 10.77 12.19
N GLU A 101 9.95 11.13 13.43
CA GLU A 101 11.28 11.61 13.82
C GLU A 101 12.35 10.52 13.60
N PHE A 102 12.08 9.28 14.03
CA PHE A 102 12.95 8.14 13.81
C PHE A 102 13.24 7.90 12.31
N CYS A 103 12.22 7.85 11.49
CA CYS A 103 12.36 7.64 10.05
C CYS A 103 13.20 8.75 9.41
N ARG A 104 12.95 10.01 9.78
CA ARG A 104 13.65 11.18 9.26
C ARG A 104 15.11 11.23 9.68
N LEU A 105 15.38 11.02 10.97
CA LEU A 105 16.74 11.20 11.53
C LEU A 105 17.64 9.98 11.26
N THR A 106 17.10 8.77 11.28
CA THR A 106 17.90 7.55 11.17
C THR A 106 18.11 7.12 9.73
N TYR A 107 17.08 7.24 8.88
CA TYR A 107 17.09 6.73 7.51
C TYR A 107 16.84 7.80 6.44
N SER A 108 16.63 9.06 6.84
CA SER A 108 16.35 10.17 5.94
C SER A 108 15.16 9.89 5.00
N VAL A 109 14.16 9.17 5.49
CA VAL A 109 12.99 8.76 4.72
C VAL A 109 12.26 9.97 4.14
N LYS A 110 12.05 9.96 2.83
CA LYS A 110 11.30 10.98 2.05
C LYS A 110 10.06 10.39 1.39
N PHE A 111 10.00 9.07 1.19
CA PHE A 111 8.79 8.48 0.66
C PHE A 111 7.60 8.70 1.60
N PRO A 112 6.37 8.78 1.07
CA PRO A 112 5.17 9.02 1.85
C PRO A 112 4.95 8.00 2.97
N MET A 113 4.78 8.50 4.19
CA MET A 113 4.41 7.71 5.36
C MET A 113 2.99 8.10 5.82
N PHE A 114 2.23 7.12 6.28
CA PHE A 114 0.85 7.28 6.71
C PHE A 114 0.65 6.88 8.17
N GLU A 115 -0.54 7.12 8.67
CA GLU A 115 -0.95 6.78 10.02
C GLU A 115 -0.72 5.31 10.35
N LYS A 116 -0.59 4.99 11.64
CA LYS A 116 -0.47 3.62 12.11
C LYS A 116 -1.72 2.83 11.75
N VAL A 117 -1.55 1.61 11.28
CA VAL A 117 -2.62 0.72 10.85
C VAL A 117 -2.52 -0.65 11.52
N SER A 118 -3.66 -1.32 11.67
CA SER A 118 -3.72 -2.76 11.91
C SER A 118 -3.72 -3.50 10.58
N VAL A 119 -2.96 -4.59 10.51
CA VAL A 119 -2.75 -5.38 9.27
C VAL A 119 -3.00 -6.88 9.44
N LYS A 120 -3.22 -7.34 10.68
CA LYS A 120 -3.51 -8.75 10.97
C LYS A 120 -4.96 -9.10 10.66
N LYS A 121 -5.14 -10.25 10.02
CA LYS A 121 -6.46 -10.83 9.72
C LYS A 121 -7.40 -10.79 10.94
N GLY A 122 -8.62 -10.32 10.71
CA GLY A 122 -9.66 -10.19 11.74
C GLY A 122 -9.71 -8.82 12.40
N ASN A 123 -8.66 -7.98 12.26
CA ASN A 123 -8.63 -6.59 12.72
C ASN A 123 -7.88 -5.68 11.73
N ALA A 124 -7.61 -6.16 10.52
CA ALA A 124 -6.92 -5.39 9.51
C ALA A 124 -7.77 -4.22 9.02
N HIS A 125 -7.10 -3.11 8.66
CA HIS A 125 -7.73 -2.08 7.85
C HIS A 125 -8.23 -2.67 6.53
N THR A 126 -9.38 -2.24 6.03
CA THR A 126 -10.03 -2.78 4.83
C THR A 126 -9.11 -2.81 3.61
N PHE A 127 -8.23 -1.84 3.47
CA PHE A 127 -7.19 -1.80 2.44
C PHE A 127 -6.29 -3.04 2.47
N TYR A 128 -5.85 -3.46 3.67
CA TYR A 128 -5.00 -4.64 3.85
C TYR A 128 -5.75 -5.95 3.64
N ASP A 129 -7.03 -6.01 4.02
CA ASP A 129 -7.88 -7.16 3.70
C ASP A 129 -8.04 -7.32 2.18
N GLN A 130 -8.17 -6.23 1.43
CA GLN A 130 -8.23 -6.24 -0.03
C GLN A 130 -6.89 -6.62 -0.68
N LEU A 131 -5.77 -6.15 -0.15
CA LEU A 131 -4.43 -6.54 -0.63
C LEU A 131 -4.13 -8.02 -0.44
N ALA A 132 -4.73 -8.65 0.57
CA ALA A 132 -4.52 -10.06 0.94
C ALA A 132 -5.56 -11.02 0.31
N ALA A 133 -6.56 -10.50 -0.42
CA ALA A 133 -7.67 -11.27 -0.98
C ALA A 133 -7.29 -12.12 -2.22
#